data_e426b168a6a0c4efd84eea157dc6237a
#
_entry.id   e426b168a6a0c4efd84eea157dc6237a
#
_cell.length_a   1.000
_cell.length_b   1.000
_cell.length_c   1.000
_cell.angle_alpha   90.00
_cell.angle_beta   90.00
_cell.angle_gamma   90.00
#
_symmetry.space_group_name_H-M   'P 1'
#
loop_
_entity.id
_entity.type
_entity.pdbx_description
1 polymer ?
#
loop_
_entity_poly.entity_id
_entity_poly.type
_entity_poly.pdbx_seq_one_letter_code
_entity_poly.pdbx_strand_id
1 'polypeptide(L)'
;TWAIVKADRAPDWPITSRPKLRWPNDARVALWVVPNIEHYGYLPMPQRARNPWPRTPHPDVLNYGIRDYGNRVGVWRMIDVLDKHGIKGTVSLNMANYVHYPEIFQACAARAWTILCHGLYNTRYHWNYSEEEERAAIKECIDIHGELMGTMLPGWFSPAVSFTLNTPDLVAEAGIKYYCDWYHDAQPLPLRTNHGPLV
;
A
#
# COMPACT_ATOMS: atom_id res chain seq x y z
N THR A 1 32.77 -6.90 -22.90
CA THR A 1 32.42 -6.92 -21.46
C THR A 1 30.94 -6.66 -21.31
N TRP A 2 30.20 -7.60 -20.80
CA TRP A 2 28.76 -7.45 -20.59
C TRP A 2 28.53 -6.55 -19.38
N ALA A 3 27.86 -5.42 -19.54
CA ALA A 3 27.44 -4.56 -18.42
C ALA A 3 26.10 -5.12 -17.85
N ILE A 4 26.18 -6.22 -17.11
CA ILE A 4 25.01 -6.80 -16.44
C ILE A 4 24.89 -6.16 -15.07
N VAL A 5 23.82 -5.40 -14.87
CA VAL A 5 23.45 -4.87 -13.56
C VAL A 5 22.53 -5.90 -12.89
N LYS A 6 22.98 -6.46 -11.77
CA LYS A 6 22.19 -7.40 -10.99
C LYS A 6 21.43 -6.62 -9.91
N ALA A 7 20.11 -6.82 -9.83
CA ALA A 7 19.35 -6.34 -8.68
C ALA A 7 19.78 -7.15 -7.45
N ASP A 8 20.34 -6.48 -6.45
CA ASP A 8 20.97 -7.15 -5.30
C ASP A 8 20.19 -7.00 -3.97
N ARG A 9 19.02 -6.34 -4.02
CA ARG A 9 18.20 -6.10 -2.82
C ARG A 9 17.48 -7.36 -2.33
N ALA A 10 17.07 -8.24 -3.24
CA ALA A 10 16.39 -9.49 -2.90
C ALA A 10 17.35 -10.68 -3.00
N PRO A 11 17.23 -11.71 -2.14
CA PRO A 11 18.01 -12.93 -2.28
C PRO A 11 17.64 -13.68 -3.56
N ASP A 12 18.62 -14.26 -4.22
CA ASP A 12 18.42 -15.13 -5.38
C ASP A 12 18.07 -16.55 -4.89
N TRP A 13 16.78 -16.78 -4.64
CA TRP A 13 16.25 -18.05 -4.14
C TRP A 13 15.29 -18.68 -5.15
N PRO A 14 15.80 -19.37 -6.16
CA PRO A 14 14.93 -20.06 -7.12
C PRO A 14 14.07 -21.12 -6.42
N ILE A 15 12.85 -21.31 -6.93
CA ILE A 15 11.88 -22.25 -6.33
C ILE A 15 12.44 -23.67 -6.12
N THR A 16 13.41 -24.07 -6.93
CA THR A 16 14.06 -25.39 -6.87
C THR A 16 15.00 -25.58 -5.69
N SER A 17 15.49 -24.49 -5.08
CA SER A 17 16.52 -24.55 -4.03
C SER A 17 16.26 -23.60 -2.86
N ARG A 18 15.17 -22.79 -2.89
CA ARG A 18 14.86 -21.85 -1.81
C ARG A 18 14.48 -22.55 -0.51
N PRO A 19 14.73 -21.92 0.65
CA PRO A 19 14.26 -22.43 1.93
C PRO A 19 12.73 -22.60 1.94
N LYS A 20 12.26 -23.71 2.52
CA LYS A 20 10.82 -23.92 2.71
C LYS A 20 10.33 -23.04 3.85
N LEU A 21 9.37 -22.18 3.57
CA LEU A 21 8.69 -21.38 4.57
C LEU A 21 7.86 -22.29 5.49
N ARG A 22 7.98 -22.09 6.78
CA ARG A 22 7.15 -22.72 7.81
C ARG A 22 6.27 -21.66 8.45
N TRP A 23 4.96 -21.83 8.33
CA TRP A 23 4.02 -20.94 8.99
C TRP A 23 3.93 -21.24 10.49
N PRO A 24 3.60 -20.26 11.33
CA PRO A 24 3.33 -20.49 12.75
C PRO A 24 2.28 -21.61 12.96
N ASN A 25 2.43 -22.35 14.06
CA ASN A 25 1.54 -23.45 14.46
C ASN A 25 1.43 -24.57 13.41
N ASP A 26 2.49 -24.80 12.64
CA ASP A 26 2.53 -25.80 11.55
C ASP A 26 1.39 -25.63 10.52
N ALA A 27 0.87 -24.43 10.37
CA ALA A 27 -0.17 -24.12 9.39
C ALA A 27 0.34 -24.40 7.96
N ARG A 28 -0.50 -25.03 7.16
CA ARG A 28 -0.17 -25.39 5.76
C ARG A 28 -0.41 -24.24 4.80
N VAL A 29 -1.28 -23.31 5.16
CA VAL A 29 -1.69 -22.16 4.35
C VAL A 29 -1.80 -20.95 5.26
N ALA A 30 -1.31 -19.80 4.81
CA ALA A 30 -1.61 -18.49 5.37
C ALA A 30 -2.56 -17.76 4.41
N LEU A 31 -3.73 -17.37 4.91
CA LEU A 31 -4.65 -16.52 4.17
C LEU A 31 -4.50 -15.07 4.66
N TRP A 32 -4.14 -14.19 3.75
CA TRP A 32 -4.03 -12.76 4.02
C TRP A 32 -5.02 -11.98 3.13
N VAL A 33 -6.04 -11.41 3.75
CA VAL A 33 -7.08 -10.64 3.04
C VAL A 33 -6.76 -9.17 3.13
N VAL A 34 -6.44 -8.55 1.98
CA VAL A 34 -6.00 -7.15 1.90
C VAL A 34 -6.94 -6.36 0.98
N PRO A 35 -8.02 -5.80 1.52
CA PRO A 35 -8.85 -4.87 0.76
C PRO A 35 -8.08 -3.57 0.48
N ASN A 36 -8.08 -3.12 -0.78
CA ASN A 36 -7.64 -1.78 -1.12
C ASN A 36 -8.83 -0.82 -0.99
N ILE A 37 -8.69 0.17 -0.10
CA ILE A 37 -9.67 1.24 0.09
C ILE A 37 -9.03 2.53 -0.41
N GLU A 38 -9.31 2.83 -1.66
CA GLU A 38 -8.65 3.89 -2.40
C GLU A 38 -9.49 5.17 -2.43
N HIS A 39 -8.81 6.30 -2.36
CA HIS A 39 -9.40 7.62 -2.59
C HIS A 39 -8.69 8.33 -3.74
N TYR A 40 -9.49 8.77 -4.70
CA TYR A 40 -9.03 9.48 -5.89
C TYR A 40 -9.26 10.98 -5.70
N GLY A 41 -8.26 11.80 -6.00
CA GLY A 41 -8.42 13.24 -5.95
C GLY A 41 -9.52 13.70 -6.92
N TYR A 42 -10.36 14.65 -6.47
CA TYR A 42 -11.43 15.21 -7.32
C TYR A 42 -10.88 15.99 -8.52
N LEU A 43 -9.79 16.73 -8.30
CA LEU A 43 -9.05 17.46 -9.34
C LEU A 43 -7.59 17.01 -9.35
N PRO A 44 -7.28 15.77 -9.76
CA PRO A 44 -5.92 15.27 -9.76
C PRO A 44 -5.09 15.92 -10.86
N MET A 45 -3.77 15.96 -10.66
CA MET A 45 -2.86 16.29 -11.75
C MET A 45 -2.99 15.26 -12.88
N PRO A 46 -2.89 15.67 -14.15
CA PRO A 46 -2.99 14.76 -15.28
C PRO A 46 -1.95 13.64 -15.20
N GLN A 47 -2.41 12.39 -15.32
CA GLN A 47 -1.55 11.20 -15.34
C GLN A 47 -1.55 10.61 -16.74
N ARG A 48 -0.37 10.50 -17.35
CA ARG A 48 -0.22 10.01 -18.74
C ARG A 48 0.24 8.58 -18.87
N ALA A 49 0.75 8.00 -17.78
CA ALA A 49 1.43 6.72 -17.84
C ALA A 49 0.46 5.52 -17.94
N ARG A 50 0.24 4.83 -16.84
CA ARG A 50 -0.46 3.54 -16.85
C ARG A 50 -1.98 3.66 -16.84
N ASN A 51 -2.49 4.66 -16.17
CA ASN A 51 -3.93 4.85 -15.96
C ASN A 51 -4.26 6.35 -16.08
N PRO A 52 -4.48 6.85 -17.30
CA PRO A 52 -4.72 8.27 -17.53
C PRO A 52 -5.94 8.75 -16.74
N TRP A 53 -5.73 9.74 -15.90
CA TRP A 53 -6.74 10.39 -15.08
C TRP A 53 -6.44 11.89 -14.99
N PRO A 54 -7.41 12.79 -15.19
CA PRO A 54 -8.77 12.52 -15.70
C PRO A 54 -8.78 12.21 -17.20
N ARG A 55 -9.79 11.50 -17.66
CA ARG A 55 -9.98 11.19 -19.10
C ARG A 55 -10.62 12.35 -19.87
N THR A 56 -11.30 13.19 -19.18
CA THR A 56 -11.97 14.38 -19.70
C THR A 56 -11.37 15.63 -19.08
N PRO A 57 -11.60 16.83 -19.63
CA PRO A 57 -11.25 18.08 -18.94
C PRO A 57 -11.80 18.09 -17.51
N HIS A 58 -11.06 18.73 -16.59
CA HIS A 58 -11.48 18.87 -15.21
C HIS A 58 -12.83 19.60 -15.05
N PRO A 59 -13.69 19.17 -14.12
CA PRO A 59 -13.60 17.96 -13.31
C PRO A 59 -14.17 16.73 -14.06
N ASP A 60 -13.50 15.58 -13.99
CA ASP A 60 -14.02 14.29 -14.48
C ASP A 60 -14.90 13.64 -13.40
N VAL A 61 -16.09 14.20 -13.23
CA VAL A 61 -17.03 13.81 -12.15
C VAL A 61 -17.48 12.36 -12.30
N LEU A 62 -17.66 11.86 -13.53
CA LEU A 62 -18.07 10.48 -13.76
C LEU A 62 -17.03 9.49 -13.24
N ASN A 63 -15.77 9.67 -13.60
CA ASN A 63 -14.69 8.81 -13.14
C ASN A 63 -14.47 8.90 -11.64
N TYR A 64 -14.56 10.10 -11.09
CA TYR A 64 -14.52 10.29 -9.64
C TYR A 64 -15.67 9.54 -8.97
N GLY A 65 -16.90 9.74 -9.40
CA GLY A 65 -18.10 9.13 -8.79
C GLY A 65 -18.11 7.60 -8.85
N ILE A 66 -17.63 7.00 -9.95
CA ILE A 66 -17.51 5.53 -10.06
C ILE A 66 -16.58 4.98 -8.97
N ARG A 67 -15.47 5.65 -8.70
CA ARG A 67 -14.52 5.22 -7.67
C ARG A 67 -15.00 5.55 -6.26
N ASP A 68 -15.59 6.74 -6.09
CA ASP A 68 -16.12 7.19 -4.82
C ASP A 68 -17.27 6.31 -4.30
N TYR A 69 -18.02 5.65 -5.21
CA TYR A 69 -19.01 4.63 -4.85
C TYR A 69 -18.42 3.52 -3.98
N GLY A 70 -17.15 3.15 -4.20
CA GLY A 70 -16.43 2.19 -3.37
C GLY A 70 -16.41 2.60 -1.90
N ASN A 71 -16.09 3.85 -1.62
CA ASN A 71 -16.00 4.39 -0.25
C ASN A 71 -17.39 4.64 0.37
N ARG A 72 -18.39 4.98 -0.45
CA ARG A 72 -19.75 5.27 0.05
C ARG A 72 -20.59 4.02 0.29
N VAL A 73 -20.42 2.99 -0.52
CA VAL A 73 -21.28 1.81 -0.52
C VAL A 73 -20.49 0.51 -0.50
N GLY A 74 -19.49 0.38 -1.38
CA GLY A 74 -18.77 -0.89 -1.59
C GLY A 74 -18.07 -1.39 -0.34
N VAL A 75 -17.38 -0.51 0.38
CA VAL A 75 -16.62 -0.84 1.60
C VAL A 75 -17.54 -1.45 2.68
N TRP A 76 -18.73 -0.90 2.86
CA TRP A 76 -19.68 -1.38 3.88
C TRP A 76 -20.18 -2.77 3.57
N ARG A 77 -20.53 -3.05 2.32
CA ARG A 77 -20.92 -4.40 1.87
C ARG A 77 -19.79 -5.41 2.01
N MET A 78 -18.55 -4.98 1.74
CA MET A 78 -17.37 -5.82 1.94
C MET A 78 -17.14 -6.12 3.43
N ILE A 79 -17.24 -5.13 4.30
CA ILE A 79 -17.13 -5.28 5.76
C ILE A 79 -18.16 -6.29 6.26
N ASP A 80 -19.42 -6.16 5.83
CA ASP A 80 -20.49 -7.09 6.22
C ASP A 80 -20.16 -8.55 5.85
N VAL A 81 -19.58 -8.76 4.66
CA VAL A 81 -19.19 -10.11 4.22
C VAL A 81 -18.03 -10.64 5.05
N LEU A 82 -17.00 -9.83 5.31
CA LEU A 82 -15.85 -10.23 6.11
C LEU A 82 -16.26 -10.54 7.56
N ASP A 83 -17.11 -9.71 8.15
CA ASP A 83 -17.68 -9.94 9.48
C ASP A 83 -18.47 -11.26 9.54
N LYS A 84 -19.34 -11.51 8.57
CA LYS A 84 -20.12 -12.74 8.47
C LYS A 84 -19.26 -14.01 8.48
N HIS A 85 -18.06 -13.93 7.92
CA HIS A 85 -17.12 -15.04 7.83
C HIS A 85 -16.02 -15.01 8.89
N GLY A 86 -16.05 -14.06 9.83
CA GLY A 86 -15.03 -13.92 10.87
C GLY A 86 -13.63 -13.59 10.33
N ILE A 87 -13.55 -12.97 9.16
CA ILE A 87 -12.28 -12.65 8.50
C ILE A 87 -11.81 -11.27 8.95
N LYS A 88 -10.61 -11.22 9.52
CA LYS A 88 -9.92 -9.95 9.80
C LYS A 88 -9.15 -9.49 8.57
N GLY A 89 -9.35 -8.25 8.17
CA GLY A 89 -8.63 -7.64 7.05
C GLY A 89 -7.33 -6.94 7.48
N THR A 90 -6.39 -6.86 6.55
CA THR A 90 -5.34 -5.85 6.56
C THR A 90 -5.69 -4.84 5.48
N VAL A 91 -6.06 -3.63 5.88
CA VAL A 91 -6.59 -2.64 4.94
C VAL A 91 -5.44 -1.86 4.32
N SER A 92 -5.32 -1.92 2.98
CA SER A 92 -4.47 -1.03 2.20
C SER A 92 -5.25 0.27 1.97
N LEU A 93 -4.93 1.32 2.75
CA LEU A 93 -5.72 2.54 2.85
C LEU A 93 -4.94 3.74 2.30
N ASN A 94 -5.56 4.52 1.40
CA ASN A 94 -5.06 5.87 1.16
C ASN A 94 -5.34 6.75 2.38
N MET A 95 -4.31 7.47 2.85
CA MET A 95 -4.41 8.26 4.08
C MET A 95 -5.43 9.40 3.98
N ALA A 96 -5.74 9.89 2.78
CA ALA A 96 -6.80 10.86 2.56
C ALA A 96 -8.19 10.39 3.06
N ASN A 97 -8.42 9.08 3.14
CA ASN A 97 -9.66 8.54 3.71
C ASN A 97 -9.87 8.89 5.19
N TYR A 98 -8.80 9.17 5.93
CA TYR A 98 -8.94 9.66 7.32
C TYR A 98 -9.70 10.96 7.42
N VAL A 99 -9.60 11.81 6.39
CA VAL A 99 -10.27 13.12 6.33
C VAL A 99 -11.60 13.04 5.59
N HIS A 100 -11.62 12.33 4.43
CA HIS A 100 -12.81 12.28 3.56
C HIS A 100 -13.87 11.30 4.06
N TYR A 101 -13.48 10.19 4.67
CA TYR A 101 -14.36 9.10 5.14
C TYR A 101 -13.86 8.55 6.48
N PRO A 102 -13.86 9.38 7.56
CA PRO A 102 -13.34 8.96 8.87
C PRO A 102 -14.04 7.74 9.45
N GLU A 103 -15.29 7.51 9.12
CA GLU A 103 -16.05 6.34 9.53
C GLU A 103 -15.47 5.01 9.02
N ILE A 104 -14.76 5.01 7.89
CA ILE A 104 -14.15 3.80 7.33
C ILE A 104 -13.01 3.31 8.24
N PHE A 105 -12.07 4.20 8.59
CA PHE A 105 -10.97 3.78 9.46
C PHE A 105 -11.45 3.46 10.88
N GLN A 106 -12.47 4.16 11.37
CA GLN A 106 -13.11 3.85 12.66
C GLN A 106 -13.73 2.46 12.66
N ALA A 107 -14.41 2.08 11.57
CA ALA A 107 -14.98 0.74 11.41
C ALA A 107 -13.89 -0.35 11.36
N CYS A 108 -12.75 -0.07 10.70
CA CYS A 108 -11.58 -0.97 10.67
C CYS A 108 -10.95 -1.09 12.06
N ALA A 109 -10.75 0.02 12.77
CA ALA A 109 -10.17 0.05 14.11
C ALA A 109 -11.04 -0.72 15.12
N ALA A 110 -12.37 -0.53 15.08
CA ALA A 110 -13.32 -1.26 15.95
C ALA A 110 -13.24 -2.79 15.77
N ARG A 111 -12.78 -3.27 14.61
CA ARG A 111 -12.58 -4.68 14.30
C ARG A 111 -11.16 -5.19 14.59
N ALA A 112 -10.29 -4.31 15.09
CA ALA A 112 -8.87 -4.59 15.25
C ALA A 112 -8.21 -5.05 13.91
N TRP A 113 -8.64 -4.47 12.79
CA TRP A 113 -8.00 -4.67 11.51
C TRP A 113 -6.70 -3.84 11.44
N THR A 114 -5.71 -4.41 10.79
CA THR A 114 -4.43 -3.69 10.56
C THR A 114 -4.58 -2.75 9.36
N ILE A 115 -4.04 -1.54 9.47
CA ILE A 115 -3.97 -0.59 8.37
C ILE A 115 -2.54 -0.54 7.86
N LEU A 116 -2.34 -0.78 6.58
CA LEU A 116 -1.11 -0.47 5.85
C LEU A 116 -1.34 0.74 4.95
N CYS A 117 -0.29 1.50 4.71
CA CYS A 117 -0.36 2.70 3.91
C CYS A 117 -0.46 2.38 2.42
N HIS A 118 -1.38 3.06 1.71
CA HIS A 118 -1.45 3.07 0.25
C HIS A 118 -1.17 4.47 -0.33
N GLY A 119 -0.24 5.21 0.28
CA GLY A 119 0.02 6.61 -0.03
C GLY A 119 -1.13 7.53 0.39
N LEU A 120 -1.03 8.81 0.01
CA LEU A 120 -2.02 9.80 0.40
C LEU A 120 -3.31 9.70 -0.41
N TYR A 121 -3.20 9.80 -1.75
CA TYR A 121 -4.27 9.61 -2.73
C TYR A 121 -3.82 8.60 -3.78
N ASN A 122 -4.73 7.80 -4.31
CA ASN A 122 -4.38 6.86 -5.39
C ASN A 122 -4.05 7.56 -6.73
N THR A 123 -4.27 8.85 -6.82
CA THR A 123 -3.91 9.72 -7.95
C THR A 123 -2.58 10.46 -7.78
N ARG A 124 -1.89 10.30 -6.64
CA ARG A 124 -0.55 10.86 -6.41
C ARG A 124 0.51 9.80 -6.61
N TYR A 125 0.95 9.63 -7.86
CA TYR A 125 1.97 8.65 -8.23
C TYR A 125 3.36 9.14 -7.88
N HIS A 126 4.21 8.23 -7.37
CA HIS A 126 5.57 8.56 -6.92
C HIS A 126 6.62 8.46 -8.03
N TRP A 127 6.32 7.91 -9.21
CA TRP A 127 7.31 7.61 -10.26
C TRP A 127 8.27 8.75 -10.62
N ASN A 128 7.84 9.99 -10.50
CA ASN A 128 8.63 11.16 -10.88
C ASN A 128 9.06 11.98 -9.66
N TYR A 129 8.90 11.47 -8.44
CA TYR A 129 9.35 12.18 -7.26
C TYR A 129 10.88 12.14 -7.15
N SER A 130 11.47 13.24 -6.73
CA SER A 130 12.81 13.21 -6.17
C SER A 130 12.81 12.44 -4.86
N GLU A 131 13.98 12.07 -4.37
CA GLU A 131 14.09 11.37 -3.09
C GLU A 131 13.50 12.19 -1.94
N GLU A 132 13.72 13.51 -1.95
CA GLU A 132 13.17 14.44 -0.94
C GLU A 132 11.65 14.53 -1.01
N GLU A 133 11.08 14.60 -2.21
CA GLU A 133 9.63 14.63 -2.41
C GLU A 133 8.98 13.33 -1.96
N GLU A 134 9.59 12.18 -2.26
CA GLU A 134 9.09 10.88 -1.85
C GLU A 134 9.18 10.70 -0.33
N ARG A 135 10.32 11.09 0.28
CA ARG A 135 10.49 11.07 1.75
C ARG A 135 9.44 11.94 2.44
N ALA A 136 9.16 13.13 1.91
CA ALA A 136 8.15 14.02 2.44
C ALA A 136 6.74 13.41 2.33
N ALA A 137 6.41 12.78 1.20
CA ALA A 137 5.13 12.12 1.00
C ALA A 137 4.93 10.91 1.92
N ILE A 138 5.97 10.11 2.14
CA ILE A 138 5.95 8.98 3.09
C ILE A 138 5.75 9.51 4.51
N LYS A 139 6.50 10.54 4.89
CA LYS A 139 6.37 11.16 6.21
C LYS A 139 4.97 11.74 6.44
N GLU A 140 4.39 12.43 5.47
CA GLU A 140 3.01 12.97 5.55
C GLU A 140 2.01 11.86 5.87
N CYS A 141 2.12 10.72 5.22
CA CYS A 141 1.25 9.57 5.48
C CYS A 141 1.41 9.00 6.90
N ILE A 142 2.65 8.92 7.39
CA ILE A 142 2.96 8.42 8.74
C ILE A 142 2.44 9.39 9.80
N ASP A 143 2.64 10.67 9.60
CA ASP A 143 2.18 11.71 10.55
C ASP A 143 0.65 11.66 10.67
N ILE A 144 -0.09 11.63 9.55
CA ILE A 144 -1.56 11.52 9.54
C ILE A 144 -2.02 10.27 10.32
N HIS A 145 -1.42 9.12 10.04
CA HIS A 145 -1.80 7.90 10.75
C HIS A 145 -1.47 7.97 12.24
N GLY A 146 -0.25 8.45 12.58
CA GLY A 146 0.22 8.57 13.94
C GLY A 146 -0.65 9.50 14.80
N GLU A 147 -1.05 10.65 14.24
CA GLU A 147 -1.92 11.62 14.91
C GLU A 147 -3.32 11.06 15.20
N LEU A 148 -3.88 10.27 14.28
CA LEU A 148 -5.27 9.81 14.37
C LEU A 148 -5.42 8.42 15.03
N MET A 149 -4.41 7.56 14.92
CA MET A 149 -4.44 6.21 15.45
C MET A 149 -3.53 5.98 16.64
N GLY A 150 -2.56 6.87 16.89
CA GLY A 150 -1.58 6.73 17.96
C GLY A 150 -0.61 5.55 17.77
N THR A 151 -0.51 5.00 16.55
CA THR A 151 0.31 3.83 16.22
C THR A 151 1.19 4.07 15.01
N MET A 152 2.21 3.23 14.83
CA MET A 152 3.02 3.25 13.62
C MET A 152 2.36 2.46 12.49
N LEU A 153 2.54 2.92 11.25
CA LEU A 153 2.18 2.16 10.06
C LEU A 153 3.10 0.93 9.92
N PRO A 154 2.56 -0.29 9.89
CA PRO A 154 3.39 -1.48 9.82
C PRO A 154 3.87 -1.79 8.39
N GLY A 155 3.13 -1.37 7.37
CA GLY A 155 3.36 -1.73 5.99
C GLY A 155 3.11 -0.59 5.00
N TRP A 156 3.69 -0.75 3.81
CA TRP A 156 3.59 0.18 2.70
C TRP A 156 3.25 -0.53 1.39
N PHE A 157 2.34 0.06 0.64
CA PHE A 157 2.01 -0.28 -0.73
C PHE A 157 1.81 1.02 -1.51
N SER A 158 2.68 1.30 -2.47
CA SER A 158 2.64 2.57 -3.21
C SER A 158 1.35 2.73 -4.01
N PRO A 159 0.78 3.95 -4.08
CA PRO A 159 -0.42 4.21 -4.88
C PRO A 159 -0.19 3.79 -6.34
N ALA A 160 -1.10 2.97 -6.86
CA ALA A 160 -0.99 2.40 -8.21
C ALA A 160 0.34 1.69 -8.51
N VAL A 161 1.02 1.17 -7.48
CA VAL A 161 2.35 0.52 -7.56
C VAL A 161 3.41 1.46 -8.18
N SER A 162 3.32 2.74 -7.86
CA SER A 162 4.15 3.80 -8.45
C SER A 162 5.38 4.12 -7.59
N PHE A 163 6.17 3.12 -7.27
CA PHE A 163 7.39 3.26 -6.48
C PHE A 163 8.57 3.82 -7.29
N THR A 164 9.59 4.34 -6.60
CA THR A 164 10.92 4.66 -7.14
C THR A 164 11.96 3.62 -6.71
N LEU A 165 13.19 3.74 -7.17
CA LEU A 165 14.29 2.89 -6.69
C LEU A 165 14.67 3.17 -5.23
N ASN A 166 14.28 4.35 -4.70
CA ASN A 166 14.58 4.77 -3.33
C ASN A 166 13.50 4.32 -2.34
N THR A 167 12.28 4.01 -2.80
CA THR A 167 11.14 3.67 -1.93
C THR A 167 11.49 2.61 -0.86
N PRO A 168 12.17 1.48 -1.17
CA PRO A 168 12.49 0.51 -0.14
C PRO A 168 13.37 1.07 1.00
N ASP A 169 14.35 1.93 0.67
CA ASP A 169 15.20 2.55 1.68
C ASP A 169 14.41 3.57 2.52
N LEU A 170 13.58 4.39 1.87
CA LEU A 170 12.79 5.43 2.53
C LEU A 170 11.72 4.87 3.47
N VAL A 171 11.04 3.79 3.07
CA VAL A 171 10.05 3.16 3.95
C VAL A 171 10.72 2.42 5.12
N ALA A 172 11.89 1.82 4.92
CA ALA A 172 12.69 1.23 5.99
C ALA A 172 13.23 2.30 6.97
N GLU A 173 13.76 3.42 6.44
CA GLU A 173 14.17 4.60 7.21
C GLU A 173 13.05 5.09 8.12
N ALA A 174 11.83 5.13 7.60
CA ALA A 174 10.64 5.54 8.33
C ALA A 174 10.12 4.51 9.35
N GLY A 175 10.77 3.34 9.47
CA GLY A 175 10.42 2.31 10.46
C GLY A 175 9.33 1.33 10.03
N ILE A 176 8.88 1.37 8.78
CA ILE A 176 7.94 0.43 8.21
C ILE A 176 8.57 -0.97 8.13
N LYS A 177 7.80 -2.03 8.34
CA LYS A 177 8.30 -3.40 8.50
C LYS A 177 8.15 -4.27 7.27
N TYR A 178 7.09 -4.02 6.46
CA TYR A 178 6.86 -4.80 5.25
C TYR A 178 6.43 -3.90 4.08
N TYR A 179 6.74 -4.38 2.87
CA TYR A 179 6.63 -3.64 1.62
C TYR A 179 6.01 -4.48 0.52
N CYS A 180 4.97 -4.01 -0.13
CA CYS A 180 4.09 -4.81 -0.99
C CYS A 180 4.21 -4.48 -2.48
N ASP A 181 5.16 -3.65 -2.91
CA ASP A 181 5.23 -3.21 -4.31
C ASP A 181 5.96 -4.20 -5.23
N TRP A 182 6.87 -4.99 -4.68
CA TRP A 182 7.69 -5.89 -5.48
C TRP A 182 7.09 -7.30 -5.51
N TYR A 183 6.58 -7.69 -6.65
CA TYR A 183 6.00 -9.03 -6.87
C TYR A 183 7.08 -10.06 -7.22
N HIS A 184 8.06 -10.23 -6.34
CA HIS A 184 9.25 -11.03 -6.61
C HIS A 184 9.05 -12.53 -6.50
N ASP A 185 8.22 -12.98 -5.56
CA ASP A 185 8.10 -14.39 -5.23
C ASP A 185 6.68 -14.74 -4.76
N ALA A 186 6.40 -16.04 -4.67
CA ALA A 186 5.19 -16.60 -4.08
C ALA A 186 5.23 -16.65 -2.53
N GLN A 187 6.32 -16.24 -1.92
CA GLN A 187 6.48 -16.15 -0.45
C GLN A 187 7.12 -14.82 -0.06
N PRO A 188 6.86 -14.33 1.17
CA PRO A 188 7.58 -13.18 1.71
C PRO A 188 9.10 -13.45 1.71
N LEU A 189 9.87 -12.44 1.35
CA LEU A 189 11.32 -12.52 1.38
C LEU A 189 11.94 -11.20 1.86
N PRO A 190 13.09 -11.25 2.51
CA PRO A 190 13.75 -10.05 3.01
C PRO A 190 14.36 -9.25 1.87
N LEU A 191 14.13 -7.93 1.89
CA LEU A 191 14.83 -6.98 1.05
C LEU A 191 15.95 -6.31 1.86
N ARG A 192 17.12 -6.18 1.25
CA ARG A 192 18.20 -5.36 1.82
C ARG A 192 17.94 -3.90 1.58
N THR A 193 18.02 -3.12 2.64
CA THR A 193 17.93 -1.67 2.58
C THR A 193 19.10 -1.04 3.36
N ASN A 194 19.32 0.25 3.17
CA ASN A 194 20.32 1.01 3.91
C ASN A 194 19.94 1.23 5.39
N HIS A 195 18.70 0.95 5.75
CA HIS A 195 18.13 1.20 7.09
C HIS A 195 17.65 -0.07 7.80
N GLY A 196 18.17 -1.24 7.39
CA GLY A 196 17.82 -2.53 7.95
C GLY A 196 16.92 -3.37 7.03
N PRO A 197 16.56 -4.59 7.46
CA PRO A 197 15.77 -5.48 6.62
C PRO A 197 14.32 -5.01 6.51
N LEU A 198 13.78 -5.09 5.31
CA LEU A 198 12.38 -4.89 4.95
C LEU A 198 11.84 -6.21 4.39
N VAL A 199 10.61 -6.61 4.70
CA VAL A 199 10.01 -7.86 4.17
C VAL A 199 8.95 -7.52 3.14
#